data_aefb6f07fd7177874c5e744221ba9251
#
_entry.id   aefb6f07fd7177874c5e744221ba9251
#
_cell.length_a   1.000
_cell.length_b   1.000
_cell.length_c   1.000
_cell.angle_alpha   90.00
_cell.angle_beta   90.00
_cell.angle_gamma   90.00
#
_symmetry.space_group_name_H-M   'P 1'
#
loop_
_entity.id
_entity.type
_entity.pdbx_description
1 polymer ?
#
loop_
_entity_poly.entity_id
_entity_poly.type
_entity_poly.pdbx_seq_one_letter_code
_entity_poly.pdbx_strand_id
1 'polypeptide(L)'
;LPGASGAASQAAVAAGAPEAANTAVVTPASGLPAEEQRLGVWLQGRYGGKLAHPYWRLQVIESLKRYLMEKYPNDWLARLKAMLKQFFPADYNKLLASLEALESYNEWLAEIKHSMTFSSKEERLRATWDKRLQLFGEDAKVIWQAQLKQEKVEAALQQLDTPGLPLSTK
;
A
#
# COMPACT_ATOMS: atom_id res chain seq x y z
N LEU A 1 13.63 -11.21 51.88
CA LEU A 1 14.80 -10.75 51.77
C LEU A 1 15.39 -11.00 50.43
N PRO A 2 16.26 -11.76 50.26
CA PRO A 2 16.92 -11.86 48.99
C PRO A 2 16.02 -12.10 47.82
N GLY A 3 14.92 -12.59 48.04
CA GLY A 3 14.08 -12.89 46.96
C GLY A 3 13.75 -11.65 46.14
N ALA A 4 13.71 -10.62 46.83
CA ALA A 4 13.33 -9.41 46.14
C ALA A 4 14.33 -9.04 45.12
N SER A 5 15.53 -9.25 45.42
CA SER A 5 16.51 -8.82 44.47
C SER A 5 16.47 -9.70 43.27
N GLY A 6 16.09 -10.89 43.45
CA GLY A 6 16.05 -11.76 42.29
C GLY A 6 15.04 -11.25 41.33
N ALA A 7 13.98 -10.77 41.81
CA ALA A 7 12.95 -10.35 40.94
C ALA A 7 13.45 -9.18 40.13
N ALA A 8 14.13 -8.37 40.75
CA ALA A 8 14.60 -7.20 40.07
C ALA A 8 15.49 -7.60 38.91
N SER A 9 16.29 -8.55 39.12
CA SER A 9 17.16 -8.88 38.06
C SER A 9 16.41 -9.45 36.87
N GLN A 10 15.37 -10.06 37.14
CA GLN A 10 14.66 -10.58 36.07
C GLN A 10 14.23 -9.53 35.16
N ALA A 11 13.72 -8.51 35.65
CA ALA A 11 13.23 -7.46 34.84
C ALA A 11 14.34 -6.95 33.95
N ALA A 12 15.44 -6.84 34.49
CA ALA A 12 16.53 -6.31 33.73
C ALA A 12 16.85 -7.19 32.58
N VAL A 13 16.79 -8.41 32.79
CA VAL A 13 17.15 -9.30 31.75
C VAL A 13 16.19 -9.17 30.62
N ALA A 14 14.99 -9.09 30.95
CA ALA A 14 14.00 -9.02 29.94
C ALA A 14 14.31 -7.85 29.05
N ALA A 15 14.73 -6.83 29.61
CA ALA A 15 14.98 -5.67 28.85
C ALA A 15 16.10 -5.95 27.89
N GLY A 16 16.99 -6.70 28.31
CA GLY A 16 18.12 -6.94 27.47
C GLY A 16 17.82 -7.75 26.25
N ALA A 17 17.02 -8.68 26.41
CA ALA A 17 16.84 -9.59 25.35
C ALA A 17 15.98 -9.13 24.23
N PRO A 18 15.53 -8.02 24.33
CA PRO A 18 14.63 -7.54 23.40
C PRO A 18 14.81 -7.88 21.99
N GLU A 19 15.90 -7.72 21.49
CA GLU A 19 16.10 -7.87 20.13
C GLU A 19 15.66 -9.18 19.62
N ALA A 20 16.03 -10.15 20.17
CA ALA A 20 15.73 -11.47 19.67
C ALA A 20 14.30 -11.78 19.75
N ALA A 21 13.77 -11.49 20.82
CA ALA A 21 12.42 -11.84 21.04
C ALA A 21 11.49 -11.15 20.13
N ASN A 22 11.78 -9.96 19.86
CA ASN A 22 10.85 -9.21 19.18
C ASN A 22 10.56 -9.69 17.83
N THR A 23 11.40 -10.38 17.22
CA THR A 23 11.11 -10.76 15.89
C THR A 23 10.10 -11.86 15.87
N ALA A 24 10.00 -12.57 16.88
CA ALA A 24 9.15 -13.72 16.86
C ALA A 24 7.69 -13.47 16.75
N VAL A 25 7.18 -12.71 17.57
CA VAL A 25 5.75 -12.56 17.64
C VAL A 25 5.29 -11.15 17.57
N VAL A 26 4.28 -10.94 16.81
CA VAL A 26 3.69 -9.64 16.73
C VAL A 26 2.34 -9.73 17.37
N THR A 27 2.20 -9.12 18.49
CA THR A 27 0.91 -9.07 19.10
C THR A 27 0.38 -7.68 18.92
N PRO A 28 -0.86 -7.55 18.69
CA PRO A 28 -1.46 -6.31 18.35
C PRO A 28 -1.17 -5.17 19.26
N ALA A 29 -1.29 -5.31 20.44
CA ALA A 29 -1.22 -4.17 21.32
C ALA A 29 0.14 -3.86 21.85
N SER A 30 0.89 -4.84 22.15
CA SER A 30 2.13 -4.61 22.84
C SER A 30 3.30 -5.36 22.29
N GLY A 31 3.10 -6.13 21.27
CA GLY A 31 4.16 -6.95 20.77
C GLY A 31 5.00 -6.38 19.67
N LEU A 32 4.69 -5.18 19.19
CA LEU A 32 5.44 -4.62 18.08
C LEU A 32 6.82 -4.14 18.52
N PRO A 33 7.83 -4.40 17.70
CA PRO A 33 9.14 -3.84 17.92
C PRO A 33 9.08 -2.31 17.94
N ALA A 34 9.97 -1.70 18.67
CA ALA A 34 9.95 -0.24 18.82
C ALA A 34 9.96 0.50 17.50
N GLU A 35 10.70 0.02 16.54
CA GLU A 35 10.78 0.66 15.24
C GLU A 35 9.43 0.64 14.53
N GLU A 36 8.74 -0.48 14.61
CA GLU A 36 7.44 -0.61 13.96
C GLU A 36 6.38 0.20 14.69
N GLN A 37 6.51 0.32 15.99
CA GLN A 37 5.60 1.15 16.76
C GLN A 37 5.79 2.61 16.33
N ARG A 38 7.01 3.06 16.18
CA ARG A 38 7.29 4.43 15.73
C ARG A 38 6.78 4.66 14.32
N LEU A 39 6.95 3.68 13.45
CA LEU A 39 6.46 3.78 12.07
C LEU A 39 4.94 3.91 12.07
N GLY A 40 4.25 3.09 12.86
CA GLY A 40 2.79 3.18 12.95
C GLY A 40 2.31 4.53 13.43
N VAL A 41 2.96 5.06 14.46
CA VAL A 41 2.58 6.37 14.99
C VAL A 41 2.85 7.47 13.95
N TRP A 42 3.95 7.36 13.23
CA TRP A 42 4.28 8.32 12.18
C TRP A 42 3.24 8.29 11.07
N LEU A 43 2.83 7.09 10.69
CA LEU A 43 1.81 6.95 9.65
C LEU A 43 0.47 7.51 10.11
N GLN A 44 0.11 7.32 11.37
CA GLN A 44 -1.11 7.90 11.91
C GLN A 44 -1.08 9.41 11.80
N GLY A 45 0.03 10.02 12.16
CA GLY A 45 0.17 11.46 12.11
C GLY A 45 0.10 12.02 10.70
N ARG A 46 0.68 11.27 9.76
CA ARG A 46 0.73 11.75 8.38
C ARG A 46 -0.56 11.49 7.60
N TYR A 47 -1.18 10.35 7.81
CA TYR A 47 -2.32 9.96 6.98
C TYR A 47 -3.65 9.82 7.73
N GLY A 48 -3.64 9.93 9.02
CA GLY A 48 -4.82 9.62 9.84
C GLY A 48 -6.09 10.34 9.46
N GLY A 49 -6.02 11.55 9.00
CA GLY A 49 -7.21 12.28 8.61
C GLY A 49 -7.51 12.23 7.12
N LYS A 50 -6.79 11.41 6.37
CA LYS A 50 -6.88 11.42 4.92
C LYS A 50 -7.42 10.13 4.32
N LEU A 51 -7.75 9.15 5.14
CA LEU A 51 -8.07 7.81 4.66
C LEU A 51 -9.46 7.64 4.06
N ALA A 52 -10.25 8.69 4.05
CA ALA A 52 -11.48 8.68 3.27
C ALA A 52 -11.15 8.70 1.77
N HIS A 53 -9.97 9.21 1.42
CA HIS A 53 -9.54 9.33 0.03
C HIS A 53 -8.78 8.06 -0.38
N PRO A 54 -9.21 7.38 -1.44
CA PRO A 54 -8.61 6.09 -1.81
C PRO A 54 -7.12 6.15 -2.14
N TYR A 55 -6.65 7.26 -2.69
CA TYR A 55 -5.23 7.41 -3.00
C TYR A 55 -4.38 7.29 -1.74
N TRP A 56 -4.82 7.94 -0.65
CA TRP A 56 -4.04 7.91 0.59
C TRP A 56 -4.08 6.56 1.28
N ARG A 57 -5.18 5.80 1.10
CA ARG A 57 -5.22 4.44 1.61
C ARG A 57 -4.14 3.59 0.96
N LEU A 58 -3.95 3.73 -0.35
CA LEU A 58 -2.91 2.98 -1.03
C LEU A 58 -1.52 3.44 -0.61
N GLN A 59 -1.33 4.73 -0.33
CA GLN A 59 -0.05 5.24 0.12
C GLN A 59 0.37 4.61 1.46
N VAL A 60 -0.57 4.49 2.39
CA VAL A 60 -0.29 3.86 3.68
C VAL A 60 0.07 2.40 3.47
N ILE A 61 -0.72 1.70 2.67
CA ILE A 61 -0.49 0.29 2.40
C ILE A 61 0.87 0.06 1.76
N GLU A 62 1.20 0.84 0.76
CA GLU A 62 2.47 0.68 0.06
C GLU A 62 3.66 1.02 0.93
N SER A 63 3.53 2.02 1.78
CA SER A 63 4.61 2.37 2.71
C SER A 63 4.89 1.23 3.68
N LEU A 64 3.83 0.66 4.26
CA LEU A 64 3.99 -0.45 5.18
C LEU A 64 4.48 -1.70 4.47
N LYS A 65 3.95 -1.98 3.30
CA LYS A 65 4.33 -3.16 2.53
C LYS A 65 5.83 -3.13 2.21
N ARG A 66 6.31 -1.99 1.76
CA ARG A 66 7.71 -1.86 1.40
C ARG A 66 8.60 -2.15 2.61
N TYR A 67 8.28 -1.58 3.74
CA TYR A 67 9.05 -1.79 4.96
C TYR A 67 8.99 -3.25 5.42
N LEU A 68 7.78 -3.82 5.47
CA LEU A 68 7.60 -5.15 6.00
C LEU A 68 8.12 -6.26 5.08
N MET A 69 8.01 -6.08 3.77
CA MET A 69 8.52 -7.07 2.85
C MET A 69 10.03 -7.19 2.93
N GLU A 70 10.70 -6.09 3.20
CA GLU A 70 12.14 -6.10 3.33
C GLU A 70 12.56 -6.84 4.59
N LYS A 71 11.87 -6.62 5.69
CA LYS A 71 12.22 -7.24 6.96
C LYS A 71 11.63 -8.64 7.16
N TYR A 72 10.44 -8.88 6.66
CA TYR A 72 9.72 -10.12 6.90
C TYR A 72 9.14 -10.68 5.60
N PRO A 73 9.97 -11.08 4.67
CA PRO A 73 9.48 -11.49 3.34
C PRO A 73 8.46 -12.63 3.35
N ASN A 74 8.49 -13.46 4.35
CA ASN A 74 7.56 -14.58 4.40
C ASN A 74 6.34 -14.34 5.29
N ASP A 75 6.29 -13.20 5.95
CA ASP A 75 5.24 -12.95 6.93
C ASP A 75 4.69 -11.52 6.85
N TRP A 76 5.05 -10.81 5.81
CA TRP A 76 4.73 -9.39 5.73
C TRP A 76 3.23 -9.11 5.69
N LEU A 77 2.48 -9.95 5.02
CA LEU A 77 1.04 -9.68 4.84
C LEU A 77 0.28 -9.75 6.16
N ALA A 78 0.55 -10.75 6.96
CA ALA A 78 -0.09 -10.88 8.26
C ALA A 78 0.28 -9.71 9.17
N ARG A 79 1.56 -9.31 9.12
CA ARG A 79 2.03 -8.20 9.92
C ARG A 79 1.44 -6.89 9.46
N LEU A 80 1.27 -6.73 8.14
CA LEU A 80 0.68 -5.52 7.60
C LEU A 80 -0.77 -5.38 8.06
N LYS A 81 -1.53 -6.47 7.98
CA LYS A 81 -2.93 -6.45 8.42
C LYS A 81 -3.02 -6.12 9.91
N ALA A 82 -2.13 -6.69 10.71
CA ALA A 82 -2.14 -6.42 12.15
C ALA A 82 -1.84 -4.96 12.45
N MET A 83 -0.87 -4.37 11.75
CA MET A 83 -0.54 -2.96 11.95
C MET A 83 -1.66 -2.04 11.48
N LEU A 84 -2.30 -2.35 10.35
CA LEU A 84 -3.42 -1.54 9.89
C LEU A 84 -4.56 -1.56 10.92
N LYS A 85 -4.80 -2.71 11.52
CA LYS A 85 -5.86 -2.82 12.51
C LYS A 85 -5.50 -2.07 13.78
N GLN A 86 -4.26 -2.13 14.19
CA GLN A 86 -3.81 -1.45 15.40
C GLN A 86 -3.79 0.06 15.26
N PHE A 87 -3.24 0.57 14.17
CA PHE A 87 -3.03 2.01 14.02
C PHE A 87 -4.18 2.75 13.33
N PHE A 88 -5.01 2.04 12.57
CA PHE A 88 -6.12 2.64 11.85
C PHE A 88 -7.39 1.81 12.02
N PRO A 89 -7.81 1.55 13.27
CA PRO A 89 -8.97 0.67 13.48
C PRO A 89 -10.27 1.16 12.86
N ALA A 90 -10.48 2.46 12.82
CA ALA A 90 -11.71 3.00 12.27
C ALA A 90 -11.77 2.83 10.75
N ASP A 91 -10.61 2.79 10.10
CA ASP A 91 -10.54 2.68 8.65
C ASP A 91 -10.11 1.29 8.19
N TYR A 92 -9.99 0.37 9.11
CA TYR A 92 -9.44 -0.96 8.82
C TYR A 92 -10.14 -1.69 7.68
N ASN A 93 -11.47 -1.72 7.67
CA ASN A 93 -12.18 -2.44 6.64
C ASN A 93 -11.94 -1.84 5.25
N LYS A 94 -11.86 -0.53 5.16
CA LYS A 94 -11.59 0.13 3.90
C LYS A 94 -10.16 -0.13 3.47
N LEU A 95 -9.23 -0.11 4.40
CA LEU A 95 -7.83 -0.39 4.12
C LEU A 95 -7.65 -1.84 3.68
N LEU A 96 -8.35 -2.75 4.31
CA LEU A 96 -8.26 -4.15 3.95
C LEU A 96 -8.78 -4.39 2.54
N ALA A 97 -9.89 -3.76 2.18
CA ALA A 97 -10.44 -3.88 0.84
C ALA A 97 -9.46 -3.30 -0.19
N SER A 98 -8.83 -2.17 0.12
CA SER A 98 -7.85 -1.55 -0.76
C SER A 98 -6.62 -2.44 -0.91
N LEU A 99 -6.19 -3.08 0.15
CA LEU A 99 -5.06 -3.99 0.13
C LEU A 99 -5.34 -5.18 -0.77
N GLU A 100 -6.52 -5.77 -0.64
CA GLU A 100 -6.90 -6.92 -1.45
C GLU A 100 -6.97 -6.55 -2.93
N ALA A 101 -7.55 -5.40 -3.23
CA ALA A 101 -7.61 -4.93 -4.60
C ALA A 101 -6.22 -4.66 -5.17
N LEU A 102 -5.35 -4.07 -4.36
CA LEU A 102 -3.98 -3.77 -4.79
C LEU A 102 -3.19 -5.04 -5.06
N GLU A 103 -3.32 -6.04 -4.19
CA GLU A 103 -2.61 -7.30 -4.39
C GLU A 103 -3.11 -8.02 -5.64
N SER A 104 -4.40 -8.01 -5.88
CA SER A 104 -4.96 -8.61 -7.09
C SER A 104 -4.48 -7.87 -8.33
N TYR A 105 -4.39 -6.55 -8.26
CA TYR A 105 -3.92 -5.74 -9.37
C TYR A 105 -2.44 -6.05 -9.67
N ASN A 106 -1.62 -6.15 -8.63
CA ASN A 106 -0.21 -6.46 -8.79
C ASN A 106 0.01 -7.86 -9.38
N GLU A 107 -0.82 -8.82 -9.00
CA GLU A 107 -0.75 -10.16 -9.55
C GLU A 107 -1.09 -10.13 -11.02
N TRP A 108 -2.11 -9.38 -11.39
CA TRP A 108 -2.50 -9.25 -12.78
C TRP A 108 -1.40 -8.58 -13.60
N LEU A 109 -0.78 -7.52 -13.05
CA LEU A 109 0.32 -6.86 -13.74
C LEU A 109 1.48 -7.82 -14.00
N ALA A 110 1.81 -8.65 -13.03
CA ALA A 110 2.86 -9.62 -13.18
C ALA A 110 2.50 -10.65 -14.24
N GLU A 111 1.25 -11.05 -14.28
CA GLU A 111 0.79 -12.02 -15.25
C GLU A 111 0.87 -11.50 -16.66
N ILE A 112 0.42 -10.27 -16.92
CA ILE A 112 0.46 -9.73 -18.26
C ILE A 112 1.89 -9.46 -18.71
N LYS A 113 2.79 -9.23 -17.77
CA LYS A 113 4.18 -8.98 -18.11
C LYS A 113 4.83 -10.25 -18.66
N HIS A 114 4.43 -11.39 -18.16
CA HIS A 114 5.06 -12.67 -18.52
C HIS A 114 4.30 -13.51 -19.53
N SER A 115 3.00 -13.38 -19.62
CA SER A 115 2.21 -14.31 -20.41
C SER A 115 1.24 -13.66 -21.39
N MET A 116 1.03 -12.38 -21.34
CA MET A 116 0.09 -11.72 -22.24
C MET A 116 0.79 -10.77 -23.17
N THR A 117 0.32 -10.73 -24.41
CA THR A 117 0.83 -9.76 -25.38
C THR A 117 -0.36 -8.97 -25.89
N PHE A 118 -0.14 -7.71 -26.16
CA PHE A 118 -1.18 -6.84 -26.69
C PHE A 118 -0.79 -6.39 -28.10
N SER A 119 -1.77 -6.24 -28.96
CA SER A 119 -1.52 -5.83 -30.34
C SER A 119 -1.09 -4.37 -30.43
N SER A 120 -1.43 -3.57 -29.45
CA SER A 120 -1.06 -2.16 -29.48
C SER A 120 -0.99 -1.58 -28.07
N LYS A 121 -0.39 -0.40 -27.99
CA LYS A 121 -0.31 0.34 -26.76
C LYS A 121 -1.73 0.70 -26.28
N GLU A 122 -2.60 1.03 -27.23
CA GLU A 122 -3.97 1.40 -26.91
C GLU A 122 -4.75 0.24 -26.30
N GLU A 123 -4.52 -0.97 -26.81
CA GLU A 123 -5.18 -2.14 -26.31
C GLU A 123 -4.71 -2.43 -24.89
N ARG A 124 -3.41 -2.31 -24.67
CA ARG A 124 -2.85 -2.52 -23.34
C ARG A 124 -3.40 -1.50 -22.34
N LEU A 125 -3.49 -0.25 -22.76
CA LEU A 125 -3.99 0.81 -21.92
C LEU A 125 -5.45 0.57 -21.53
N ARG A 126 -6.25 0.13 -22.51
CA ARG A 126 -7.65 -0.16 -22.26
C ARG A 126 -7.79 -1.31 -21.26
N ALA A 127 -7.02 -2.37 -21.47
CA ALA A 127 -7.05 -3.52 -20.56
C ALA A 127 -6.65 -3.11 -19.14
N THR A 128 -5.67 -2.23 -19.02
CA THR A 128 -5.22 -1.75 -17.73
C THR A 128 -6.32 -0.96 -17.01
N TRP A 129 -6.98 -0.06 -17.73
CA TRP A 129 -8.08 0.70 -17.14
C TRP A 129 -9.27 -0.19 -16.78
N ASP A 130 -9.58 -1.18 -17.63
CA ASP A 130 -10.67 -2.10 -17.34
C ASP A 130 -10.38 -2.86 -16.04
N LYS A 131 -9.13 -3.27 -15.85
CA LYS A 131 -8.77 -4.00 -14.63
C LYS A 131 -8.83 -3.11 -13.40
N ARG A 132 -8.35 -1.87 -13.52
CA ARG A 132 -8.41 -0.90 -12.42
C ARG A 132 -9.87 -0.64 -12.00
N LEU A 133 -10.74 -0.46 -12.97
CA LEU A 133 -12.16 -0.23 -12.69
C LEU A 133 -12.82 -1.46 -12.10
N GLN A 134 -12.41 -2.64 -12.56
CA GLN A 134 -12.95 -3.88 -12.03
C GLN A 134 -12.58 -4.06 -10.55
N LEU A 135 -11.34 -3.77 -10.20
CA LEU A 135 -10.85 -4.00 -8.83
C LEU A 135 -11.13 -2.86 -7.87
N PHE A 136 -11.07 -1.63 -8.34
CA PHE A 136 -11.20 -0.46 -7.48
C PHE A 136 -12.48 0.34 -7.71
N GLY A 137 -13.28 -0.02 -8.72
CA GLY A 137 -14.49 0.72 -9.05
C GLY A 137 -14.17 2.15 -9.43
N GLU A 138 -15.02 3.06 -9.05
CA GLU A 138 -14.84 4.48 -9.39
C GLU A 138 -13.63 5.08 -8.69
N ASP A 139 -13.15 4.46 -7.63
CA ASP A 139 -11.96 4.92 -6.94
C ASP A 139 -10.75 4.89 -7.88
N ALA A 140 -10.77 4.05 -8.90
CA ALA A 140 -9.66 3.98 -9.86
C ALA A 140 -9.39 5.33 -10.50
N LYS A 141 -10.42 6.09 -10.79
CA LYS A 141 -10.25 7.40 -11.43
C LYS A 141 -9.60 8.41 -10.50
N VAL A 142 -9.84 8.26 -9.22
CA VAL A 142 -9.25 9.12 -8.21
C VAL A 142 -7.81 8.72 -7.96
N ILE A 143 -7.56 7.42 -7.83
CA ILE A 143 -6.22 6.89 -7.55
C ILE A 143 -5.25 7.26 -8.67
N TRP A 144 -5.67 7.06 -9.91
CA TRP A 144 -4.82 7.32 -11.07
C TRP A 144 -5.18 8.62 -11.79
N GLN A 145 -5.66 9.61 -11.05
CA GLN A 145 -6.11 10.87 -11.60
C GLN A 145 -5.05 11.58 -12.44
N ALA A 146 -3.83 11.59 -11.98
CA ALA A 146 -2.74 12.25 -12.70
C ALA A 146 -2.49 11.60 -14.05
N GLN A 147 -2.50 10.28 -14.08
CA GLN A 147 -2.31 9.54 -15.31
C GLN A 147 -3.48 9.77 -16.27
N LEU A 148 -4.68 9.77 -15.75
CA LEU A 148 -5.87 10.00 -16.57
C LEU A 148 -5.82 11.37 -17.24
N LYS A 149 -5.40 12.38 -16.51
CA LYS A 149 -5.26 13.72 -17.07
C LYS A 149 -4.20 13.75 -18.14
N GLN A 150 -3.08 13.10 -17.92
CA GLN A 150 -2.00 13.07 -18.88
C GLN A 150 -2.42 12.37 -20.17
N GLU A 151 -3.14 11.27 -20.05
CA GLU A 151 -3.62 10.53 -21.21
C GLU A 151 -4.58 11.37 -22.05
N LYS A 152 -5.42 12.16 -21.38
CA LYS A 152 -6.35 13.02 -22.10
C LYS A 152 -5.62 14.12 -22.85
N VAL A 153 -4.58 14.68 -22.25
CA VAL A 153 -3.78 15.70 -22.90
C VAL A 153 -3.05 15.11 -24.09
N GLU A 154 -2.46 13.93 -23.95
CA GLU A 154 -1.77 13.28 -25.04
C GLU A 154 -2.72 12.96 -26.20
N ALA A 155 -3.92 12.51 -25.91
CA ALA A 155 -4.90 12.23 -26.93
C ALA A 155 -5.29 13.50 -27.68
N ALA A 156 -5.45 14.60 -26.96
CA ALA A 156 -5.78 15.88 -27.58
C ALA A 156 -4.65 16.37 -28.47
N LEU A 157 -3.41 16.21 -28.02
CA LEU A 157 -2.27 16.62 -28.82
C LEU A 157 -2.14 15.78 -30.10
N GLN A 158 -2.43 14.49 -29.98
CA GLN A 158 -2.40 13.60 -31.14
C GLN A 158 -3.43 14.02 -32.17
N GLN A 159 -4.59 14.48 -31.74
CA GLN A 159 -5.60 14.94 -32.65
C GLN A 159 -5.16 16.19 -33.41
N LEU A 160 -4.46 17.09 -32.75
CA LEU A 160 -3.96 18.30 -33.39
C LEU A 160 -2.93 17.97 -34.45
N ASP A 161 -2.21 16.88 -34.26
CA ASP A 161 -1.17 16.50 -35.23
C ASP A 161 -1.70 15.58 -36.31
N THR A 162 -2.99 15.25 -36.28
CA THR A 162 -3.54 14.35 -37.28
C THR A 162 -3.59 15.04 -38.63
N PRO A 163 -3.10 14.41 -39.69
CA PRO A 163 -3.14 14.96 -41.02
C PRO A 163 -4.57 15.26 -41.48
N GLY A 164 -4.77 16.38 -42.10
CA GLY A 164 -6.10 16.73 -42.58
C GLY A 164 -6.89 17.64 -41.69
N LEU A 165 -6.42 17.92 -40.48
CA LEU A 165 -7.13 18.85 -39.63
C LEU A 165 -6.89 20.26 -40.14
N PRO A 166 -7.95 21.07 -40.26
CA PRO A 166 -7.79 22.43 -40.73
C PRO A 166 -6.98 23.27 -39.75
N LEU A 167 -6.09 24.07 -40.27
CA LEU A 167 -5.27 24.91 -39.41
C LEU A 167 -6.08 25.94 -38.67
N SER A 168 -7.20 26.33 -39.26
CA SER A 168 -8.05 27.32 -38.65
C SER A 168 -8.71 26.86 -37.37
N THR A 169 -8.65 25.60 -37.08
CA THR A 169 -9.25 25.09 -35.86
C THR A 169 -8.29 25.09 -34.66
N LYS A 170 -7.06 25.52 -34.85
CA LYS A 170 -6.08 25.51 -33.79
C LYS A 170 -6.11 26.73 -32.91
#